data_fbcf0891ce59ac59a0a5e0f8e16bb793
#
_entry.id   fbcf0891ce59ac59a0a5e0f8e16bb793
#
_cell.length_a   1.000
_cell.length_b   1.000
_cell.length_c   1.000
_cell.angle_alpha   90.00
_cell.angle_beta   90.00
_cell.angle_gamma   90.00
#
_symmetry.space_group_name_H-M   'P 1'
#
loop_
_entity.id
_entity.type
_entity.pdbx_description
1 polymer ?
#
loop_
_entity_poly.entity_id
_entity_poly.type
_entity_poly.pdbx_seq_one_letter_code
_entity_poly.pdbx_strand_id
1 'polypeptide(L)'
;MENKNNLMTQDSIVAKVHDILENAMPGVFSKYRDHIADYFDVNSKLYDMYIKIDIFDTQAEIFTQERGQRIITYHTDDENVVIYTILNDIIGLEAENTTWEEFANKDTESLYYSDETRAFQKNIKDDAFAKAGNPYDEWHKQGINFFTLDKIIK
;
A
#
# COMPACT_ATOMS: atom_id res chain seq x y z
N MET A 1 -28.30 -17.20 5.79
CA MET A 1 -28.04 -16.62 5.65
C MET A 1 -27.24 -15.88 5.43
N GLU A 2 -26.96 -15.54 5.05
CA GLU A 2 -26.28 -14.94 4.80
C GLU A 2 -25.89 -13.89 4.98
N ASN A 3 -25.17 -13.56 5.14
CA ASN A 3 -24.85 -12.55 5.26
C ASN A 3 -24.45 -11.65 4.54
N LYS A 4 -24.75 -11.48 4.30
CA LYS A 4 -24.62 -10.62 3.59
C LYS A 4 -24.11 -9.45 3.70
N ASN A 5 -24.07 -9.16 4.60
CA ASN A 5 -23.57 -7.89 4.99
C ASN A 5 -22.08 -7.88 5.09
N ASN A 6 -21.43 -8.15 3.99
CA ASN A 6 -20.02 -7.92 3.90
C ASN A 6 -19.78 -6.42 3.71
N LEU A 7 -20.22 -5.65 4.72
CA LEU A 7 -19.91 -4.23 4.74
C LEU A 7 -18.41 -4.07 4.84
N MET A 8 -17.87 -3.26 3.94
CA MET A 8 -16.47 -2.89 3.98
C MET A 8 -16.34 -1.70 4.92
N THR A 9 -15.45 -1.76 5.90
CA THR A 9 -15.25 -0.66 6.83
C THR A 9 -13.78 -0.30 6.95
N GLN A 10 -13.52 0.97 7.21
CA GLN A 10 -12.16 1.42 7.48
C GLN A 10 -11.55 0.68 8.65
N ASP A 11 -12.30 0.51 9.75
CA ASP A 11 -11.77 -0.14 10.94
C ASP A 11 -11.34 -1.58 10.68
N SER A 12 -12.13 -2.32 9.91
CA SER A 12 -11.80 -3.71 9.56
C SER A 12 -10.54 -3.77 8.69
N ILE A 13 -10.47 -2.90 7.70
CA ILE A 13 -9.31 -2.85 6.79
C ILE A 13 -8.05 -2.49 7.57
N VAL A 14 -8.11 -1.45 8.40
CA VAL A 14 -6.97 -0.99 9.17
C VAL A 14 -6.50 -2.08 10.15
N ALA A 15 -7.44 -2.79 10.79
CA ALA A 15 -7.10 -3.89 11.69
C ALA A 15 -6.36 -5.00 10.95
N LYS A 16 -6.81 -5.34 9.75
CA LYS A 16 -6.14 -6.38 8.94
C LYS A 16 -4.78 -5.94 8.46
N VAL A 17 -4.65 -4.69 8.04
CA VAL A 17 -3.36 -4.12 7.65
C VAL A 17 -2.40 -4.16 8.84
N HIS A 18 -2.88 -3.81 10.03
CA HIS A 18 -2.08 -3.86 11.25
C HIS A 18 -1.54 -5.27 11.50
N ASP A 19 -2.41 -6.27 11.45
CA ASP A 19 -2.00 -7.64 11.74
C ASP A 19 -0.99 -8.16 10.71
N ILE A 20 -1.23 -7.85 9.45
CA ILE A 20 -0.32 -8.26 8.37
C ILE A 20 1.04 -7.59 8.55
N LEU A 21 1.08 -6.29 8.78
CA LEU A 21 2.34 -5.56 8.93
C LEU A 21 3.09 -5.98 10.18
N GLU A 22 2.39 -6.25 11.31
CA GLU A 22 3.07 -6.71 12.51
C GLU A 22 3.77 -8.04 12.30
N ASN A 23 3.21 -8.90 11.44
CA ASN A 23 3.84 -10.16 11.09
C ASN A 23 4.99 -9.96 10.08
N ALA A 24 4.77 -9.12 9.08
CA ALA A 24 5.72 -8.97 7.97
C ALA A 24 6.88 -8.02 8.28
N MET A 25 6.60 -6.93 8.97
CA MET A 25 7.56 -5.88 9.28
C MET A 25 7.22 -5.26 10.64
N PRO A 26 7.57 -5.94 11.75
CA PRO A 26 7.20 -5.46 13.09
C PRO A 26 7.58 -4.00 13.32
N GLY A 27 6.65 -3.23 13.87
CA GLY A 27 6.84 -1.81 14.18
C GLY A 27 6.49 -0.87 13.05
N VAL A 28 6.35 -1.36 11.83
CA VAL A 28 6.09 -0.50 10.66
C VAL A 28 4.69 0.11 10.72
N PHE A 29 3.69 -0.64 11.17
CA PHE A 29 2.35 -0.07 11.29
C PHE A 29 2.35 1.17 12.19
N SER A 30 2.99 1.10 13.35
CA SER A 30 3.06 2.24 14.27
C SER A 30 3.80 3.42 13.66
N LYS A 31 4.86 3.14 12.92
CA LYS A 31 5.65 4.17 12.25
C LYS A 31 4.82 4.95 11.24
N TYR A 32 3.93 4.27 10.52
CA TYR A 32 3.14 4.88 9.44
C TYR A 32 1.66 5.05 9.81
N ARG A 33 1.34 5.02 11.09
CA ARG A 33 -0.06 5.08 11.55
C ARG A 33 -0.83 6.27 10.97
N ASP A 34 -0.25 7.45 11.03
CA ASP A 34 -0.91 8.66 10.53
C ASP A 34 -1.03 8.64 9.02
N HIS A 35 -0.03 8.13 8.32
CA HIS A 35 -0.06 7.99 6.88
C HIS A 35 -1.18 7.02 6.45
N ILE A 36 -1.35 5.93 7.20
CA ILE A 36 -2.40 4.95 6.91
C ILE A 36 -3.78 5.58 7.13
N ALA A 37 -3.96 6.34 8.20
CA ALA A 37 -5.22 7.04 8.45
C ALA A 37 -5.55 8.04 7.33
N ASP A 38 -4.52 8.65 6.77
CA ASP A 38 -4.68 9.68 5.75
C ASP A 38 -5.22 9.13 4.42
N TYR A 39 -5.04 7.85 4.12
CA TYR A 39 -5.67 7.26 2.93
C TYR A 39 -7.18 7.46 2.94
N PHE A 40 -7.79 7.43 4.12
CA PHE A 40 -9.25 7.48 4.28
C PHE A 40 -9.77 8.90 4.47
N ASP A 41 -8.90 9.88 4.54
CA ASP A 41 -9.29 11.29 4.65
C ASP A 41 -9.46 11.87 3.25
N VAL A 42 -10.59 11.56 2.64
CA VAL A 42 -10.86 11.94 1.25
C VAL A 42 -11.05 13.44 1.06
N ASN A 43 -11.24 14.17 2.15
CA ASN A 43 -11.43 15.62 2.08
C ASN A 43 -10.13 16.40 2.27
N SER A 44 -9.04 15.72 2.58
CA SER A 44 -7.75 16.38 2.74
C SER A 44 -7.25 16.84 1.38
N LYS A 45 -6.84 18.11 1.30
CA LYS A 45 -6.29 18.71 0.08
C LYS A 45 -4.81 18.96 0.19
N LEU A 46 -4.18 18.45 1.26
CA LEU A 46 -2.80 18.76 1.56
C LEU A 46 -1.81 18.10 0.60
N TYR A 47 -2.21 16.99 0.00
CA TYR A 47 -1.27 16.20 -0.80
C TYR A 47 -1.95 15.74 -2.09
N ASP A 48 -1.70 16.49 -3.16
CA ASP A 48 -2.10 16.04 -4.51
C ASP A 48 -1.32 14.76 -4.87
N MET A 49 -1.92 13.90 -5.65
CA MET A 49 -1.35 12.67 -6.17
C MET A 49 -1.15 11.55 -5.13
N TYR A 50 -1.54 11.78 -3.88
CA TYR A 50 -1.55 10.69 -2.90
C TYR A 50 -2.75 9.80 -3.12
N ILE A 51 -2.56 8.53 -2.81
CA ILE A 51 -3.63 7.53 -2.90
C ILE A 51 -4.67 7.83 -1.82
N LYS A 52 -5.94 7.82 -2.22
CA LYS A 52 -7.06 7.97 -1.30
C LYS A 52 -8.02 6.81 -1.48
N ILE A 53 -8.73 6.49 -0.42
CA ILE A 53 -9.66 5.36 -0.38
C ILE A 53 -10.97 5.87 0.23
N ASP A 54 -12.04 5.81 -0.58
CA ASP A 54 -13.37 6.21 -0.18
C ASP A 54 -14.23 4.95 -0.07
N ILE A 55 -14.71 4.66 1.13
CA ILE A 55 -15.49 3.44 1.38
C ILE A 55 -16.96 3.81 1.51
N PHE A 56 -17.81 3.12 0.78
CA PHE A 56 -19.24 3.29 0.87
C PHE A 56 -19.93 1.92 0.76
N ASP A 57 -20.55 1.51 1.86
CA ASP A 57 -21.27 0.23 1.99
C ASP A 57 -20.36 -0.97 1.75
N THR A 58 -20.50 -1.63 0.60
CA THR A 58 -19.74 -2.84 0.28
C THR A 58 -18.62 -2.60 -0.72
N GLN A 59 -18.37 -1.34 -1.06
CA GLN A 59 -17.43 -0.99 -2.11
C GLN A 59 -16.44 0.06 -1.65
N ALA A 60 -15.34 0.13 -2.35
CA ALA A 60 -14.36 1.18 -2.19
C ALA A 60 -14.00 1.79 -3.53
N GLU A 61 -13.76 3.09 -3.51
CA GLU A 61 -13.16 3.81 -4.62
C GLU A 61 -11.72 4.14 -4.22
N ILE A 62 -10.76 3.71 -5.04
CA ILE A 62 -9.34 3.96 -4.82
C ILE A 62 -8.90 4.93 -5.91
N PHE A 63 -8.31 6.05 -5.52
CA PHE A 63 -8.04 7.11 -6.50
C PHE A 63 -6.87 7.99 -6.08
N THR A 64 -6.41 8.82 -7.02
CA THR A 64 -5.54 9.95 -6.73
C THR A 64 -6.29 11.23 -7.05
N GLN A 65 -5.87 12.33 -6.43
CA GLN A 65 -6.48 13.65 -6.68
C GLN A 65 -5.45 14.60 -7.25
N GLU A 66 -5.93 15.48 -8.13
CA GLU A 66 -5.14 16.60 -8.60
C GLU A 66 -6.08 17.80 -8.69
N ARG A 67 -5.72 18.87 -8.01
CA ARG A 67 -6.51 20.12 -7.98
C ARG A 67 -7.96 19.85 -7.60
N GLY A 68 -8.18 18.95 -6.64
CA GLY A 68 -9.50 18.62 -6.15
C GLY A 68 -10.29 17.66 -7.01
N GLN A 69 -9.72 17.17 -8.10
CA GLN A 69 -10.40 16.20 -8.98
C GLN A 69 -9.79 14.83 -8.84
N ARG A 70 -10.65 13.80 -8.85
CA ARG A 70 -10.21 12.40 -8.84
C ARG A 70 -9.81 12.02 -10.26
N ILE A 71 -8.55 11.63 -10.46
CA ILE A 71 -8.02 11.44 -11.82
C ILE A 71 -7.76 9.99 -12.19
N ILE A 72 -7.21 9.18 -11.29
CA ILE A 72 -7.03 7.75 -11.53
C ILE A 72 -7.91 7.07 -10.53
N THR A 73 -8.95 6.40 -10.99
CA THR A 73 -10.00 5.90 -10.11
C THR A 73 -10.29 4.44 -10.42
N TYR A 74 -10.32 3.64 -9.36
CA TYR A 74 -10.70 2.23 -9.42
C TYR A 74 -11.85 1.99 -8.44
N HIS A 75 -12.73 1.06 -8.79
CA HIS A 75 -13.80 0.63 -7.91
C HIS A 75 -13.65 -0.86 -7.64
N THR A 76 -13.84 -1.26 -6.39
CA THR A 76 -13.76 -2.67 -6.03
C THR A 76 -14.68 -2.99 -4.86
N ASP A 77 -15.24 -4.19 -4.87
CA ASP A 77 -15.94 -4.75 -3.73
C ASP A 77 -15.07 -5.78 -2.98
N ASP A 78 -13.81 -5.93 -3.40
CA ASP A 78 -12.88 -6.88 -2.79
C ASP A 78 -11.99 -6.13 -1.80
N GLU A 79 -12.21 -6.40 -0.51
CA GLU A 79 -11.43 -5.82 0.57
C GLU A 79 -9.92 -6.08 0.40
N ASN A 80 -9.57 -7.23 -0.16
CA ASN A 80 -8.15 -7.58 -0.34
C ASN A 80 -7.45 -6.63 -1.32
N VAL A 81 -8.18 -6.10 -2.31
CA VAL A 81 -7.61 -5.12 -3.24
C VAL A 81 -7.26 -3.83 -2.49
N VAL A 82 -8.14 -3.40 -1.59
CA VAL A 82 -7.89 -2.21 -0.76
C VAL A 82 -6.69 -2.43 0.16
N ILE A 83 -6.66 -3.58 0.82
CA ILE A 83 -5.55 -3.94 1.72
C ILE A 83 -4.23 -3.97 0.94
N TYR A 84 -4.23 -4.62 -0.21
CA TYR A 84 -3.02 -4.70 -1.04
C TYR A 84 -2.53 -3.31 -1.44
N THR A 85 -3.44 -2.41 -1.80
CA THR A 85 -3.07 -1.05 -2.16
C THR A 85 -2.30 -0.36 -1.04
N ILE A 86 -2.78 -0.52 0.20
CA ILE A 86 -2.11 0.06 1.37
C ILE A 86 -0.76 -0.63 1.61
N LEU A 87 -0.73 -1.97 1.57
CA LEU A 87 0.50 -2.72 1.80
C LEU A 87 1.56 -2.36 0.77
N ASN A 88 1.17 -2.28 -0.49
CA ASN A 88 2.11 -1.96 -1.56
C ASN A 88 2.76 -0.59 -1.35
N ASP A 89 1.96 0.38 -0.91
CA ASP A 89 2.48 1.73 -0.65
C ASP A 89 3.36 1.77 0.60
N ILE A 90 2.90 1.21 1.71
CA ILE A 90 3.62 1.27 2.99
C ILE A 90 4.90 0.44 2.94
N ILE A 91 4.83 -0.78 2.41
CA ILE A 91 6.02 -1.63 2.30
C ILE A 91 7.02 -0.99 1.34
N GLY A 92 6.53 -0.37 0.26
CA GLY A 92 7.40 0.35 -0.65
C GLY A 92 8.11 1.53 0.02
N LEU A 93 7.38 2.32 0.80
CA LEU A 93 7.96 3.45 1.53
C LEU A 93 9.01 2.98 2.54
N GLU A 94 8.71 1.93 3.29
CA GLU A 94 9.65 1.43 4.28
C GLU A 94 10.89 0.84 3.62
N ALA A 95 10.71 0.11 2.52
CA ALA A 95 11.83 -0.44 1.77
C ALA A 95 12.73 0.67 1.23
N GLU A 96 12.12 1.74 0.72
CA GLU A 96 12.87 2.91 0.24
C GLU A 96 13.64 3.59 1.37
N ASN A 97 12.99 3.82 2.50
CA ASN A 97 13.64 4.45 3.66
C ASN A 97 14.78 3.59 4.20
N THR A 98 14.58 2.28 4.30
CA THR A 98 15.62 1.37 4.79
C THR A 98 16.80 1.34 3.82
N THR A 99 16.52 1.35 2.53
CA THR A 99 17.57 1.40 1.50
C THR A 99 18.35 2.70 1.60
N TRP A 100 17.64 3.82 1.76
CA TRP A 100 18.30 5.12 1.94
C TRP A 100 19.22 5.12 3.16
N GLU A 101 18.74 4.60 4.30
CA GLU A 101 19.55 4.53 5.53
C GLU A 101 20.79 3.66 5.35
N GLU A 102 20.67 2.54 4.64
CA GLU A 102 21.77 1.63 4.40
C GLU A 102 22.86 2.27 3.53
N PHE A 103 22.47 3.04 2.52
CA PHE A 103 23.39 3.57 1.53
C PHE A 103 23.69 5.06 1.68
N ALA A 104 23.08 5.76 2.63
CA ALA A 104 23.24 7.21 2.78
C ALA A 104 24.69 7.64 3.11
N ASN A 105 25.42 6.79 3.84
CA ASN A 105 26.80 7.07 4.21
C ASN A 105 27.81 6.59 3.18
N LYS A 106 27.33 5.94 2.13
CA LYS A 106 28.19 5.51 1.04
C LYS A 106 28.22 6.63 0.03
N ASP A 107 29.42 7.14 -0.17
CA ASP A 107 29.62 8.31 -0.99
C ASP A 107 29.22 8.03 -2.40
N THR A 108 27.97 8.35 -2.74
CA THR A 108 27.68 8.73 -4.09
C THR A 108 26.21 8.61 -4.45
N GLU A 109 25.68 9.64 -5.08
CA GLU A 109 24.38 9.60 -5.71
C GLU A 109 24.25 8.44 -6.69
N SER A 110 25.35 8.05 -7.32
CA SER A 110 25.36 6.96 -8.28
C SER A 110 25.10 5.60 -7.63
N LEU A 111 25.47 5.40 -6.37
CA LEU A 111 25.20 4.15 -5.66
C LEU A 111 23.73 3.98 -5.32
N TYR A 112 23.03 5.08 -5.04
CA TYR A 112 21.61 5.01 -4.72
C TYR A 112 20.78 4.42 -5.87
N TYR A 113 21.17 4.66 -7.10
CA TYR A 113 20.49 4.16 -8.28
C TYR A 113 21.16 2.94 -8.91
N SER A 114 22.08 2.33 -8.18
CA SER A 114 22.82 1.16 -8.69
C SER A 114 21.97 -0.10 -8.66
N ASP A 115 22.44 -1.12 -9.36
CA ASP A 115 21.79 -2.44 -9.31
C ASP A 115 21.80 -3.01 -7.89
N GLU A 116 22.85 -2.70 -7.11
CA GLU A 116 22.97 -3.15 -5.73
C GLU A 116 21.84 -2.56 -4.86
N THR A 117 21.59 -1.25 -4.95
CA THR A 117 20.53 -0.62 -4.17
C THR A 117 19.16 -1.10 -4.61
N ARG A 118 18.95 -1.29 -5.91
CA ARG A 118 17.68 -1.82 -6.42
C ARG A 118 17.43 -3.24 -5.91
N ALA A 119 18.48 -4.08 -5.90
CA ALA A 119 18.34 -5.45 -5.39
C ALA A 119 18.07 -5.44 -3.89
N PHE A 120 18.74 -4.58 -3.13
CA PHE A 120 18.52 -4.44 -1.70
C PHE A 120 17.07 -4.07 -1.39
N GLN A 121 16.56 -3.05 -2.07
CA GLN A 121 15.18 -2.59 -1.88
C GLN A 121 14.17 -3.66 -2.30
N LYS A 122 14.42 -4.32 -3.42
CA LYS A 122 13.54 -5.38 -3.92
C LYS A 122 13.47 -6.53 -2.92
N ASN A 123 14.60 -6.92 -2.34
CA ASN A 123 14.66 -8.02 -1.37
C ASN A 123 13.82 -7.72 -0.14
N ILE A 124 13.83 -6.48 0.34
CA ILE A 124 13.00 -6.06 1.48
C ILE A 124 11.52 -6.25 1.14
N LYS A 125 11.11 -5.80 -0.05
CA LYS A 125 9.71 -5.90 -0.47
C LYS A 125 9.30 -7.36 -0.67
N ASP A 126 10.13 -8.13 -1.34
CA ASP A 126 9.85 -9.56 -1.60
C ASP A 126 9.69 -10.33 -0.29
N ASP A 127 10.56 -10.08 0.69
CA ASP A 127 10.50 -10.74 1.99
C ASP A 127 9.21 -10.36 2.74
N ALA A 128 8.87 -9.08 2.75
CA ALA A 128 7.68 -8.61 3.44
C ALA A 128 6.41 -9.21 2.83
N PHE A 129 6.31 -9.24 1.51
CA PHE A 129 5.13 -9.81 0.85
C PHE A 129 5.05 -11.33 1.02
N ALA A 130 6.18 -12.02 1.04
CA ALA A 130 6.18 -13.46 1.33
C ALA A 130 5.58 -13.72 2.71
N LYS A 131 5.90 -12.90 3.69
CA LYS A 131 5.34 -13.01 5.05
C LYS A 131 3.89 -12.58 5.12
N ALA A 132 3.50 -11.61 4.29
CA ALA A 132 2.09 -11.19 4.23
C ALA A 132 1.19 -12.28 3.68
N GLY A 133 1.71 -13.14 2.82
CA GLY A 133 0.96 -14.25 2.26
C GLY A 133 0.06 -13.87 1.11
N ASN A 134 -0.65 -14.86 0.60
CA ASN A 134 -1.55 -14.66 -0.53
C ASN A 134 -2.89 -14.11 -0.09
N PRO A 135 -3.55 -13.30 -0.91
CA PRO A 135 -3.23 -13.04 -2.33
C PRO A 135 -2.15 -11.98 -2.54
N TYR A 136 -1.71 -11.30 -1.50
CA TYR A 136 -0.83 -10.13 -1.61
C TYR A 136 0.52 -10.48 -2.21
N ASP A 137 1.10 -11.62 -1.79
CA ASP A 137 2.38 -12.05 -2.30
C ASP A 137 2.30 -12.39 -3.79
N GLU A 138 1.24 -13.07 -4.20
CA GLU A 138 1.03 -13.40 -5.60
C GLU A 138 0.90 -12.14 -6.45
N TRP A 139 0.12 -11.18 -5.99
CA TRP A 139 -0.05 -9.91 -6.70
C TRP A 139 1.26 -9.12 -6.79
N HIS A 140 2.03 -9.15 -5.69
CA HIS A 140 3.35 -8.53 -5.70
C HIS A 140 4.27 -9.17 -6.75
N LYS A 141 4.28 -10.50 -6.83
CA LYS A 141 5.09 -11.23 -7.81
C LYS A 141 4.67 -10.93 -9.24
N GLN A 142 3.40 -10.63 -9.46
CA GLN A 142 2.89 -10.23 -10.77
C GLN A 142 3.21 -8.78 -11.10
N GLY A 143 3.82 -8.05 -10.19
CA GLY A 143 4.16 -6.64 -10.42
C GLY A 143 2.98 -5.69 -10.32
N ILE A 144 1.90 -6.10 -9.66
CA ILE A 144 0.71 -5.25 -9.50
C ILE A 144 1.05 -4.06 -8.60
N ASN A 145 0.69 -2.86 -9.06
CA ASN A 145 0.85 -1.64 -8.28
C ASN A 145 -0.39 -0.76 -8.48
N PHE A 146 -0.38 0.45 -7.93
CA PHE A 146 -1.55 1.33 -8.03
C PHE A 146 -2.00 1.53 -9.48
N PHE A 147 -1.06 1.67 -10.41
CA PHE A 147 -1.40 1.95 -11.81
C PHE A 147 -1.92 0.74 -12.58
N THR A 148 -1.84 -0.44 -12.00
CA THR A 148 -2.27 -1.69 -12.63
C THR A 148 -3.28 -2.46 -11.80
N LEU A 149 -3.96 -1.79 -10.85
CA LEU A 149 -4.96 -2.43 -10.00
C LEU A 149 -6.11 -3.05 -10.81
N ASP A 150 -6.38 -2.50 -12.00
CA ASP A 150 -7.42 -3.06 -12.87
C ASP A 150 -7.16 -4.52 -13.24
N LYS A 151 -5.92 -4.98 -13.16
CA LYS A 151 -5.58 -6.37 -13.47
C LYS A 151 -6.08 -7.36 -12.41
N ILE A 152 -6.39 -6.88 -11.21
CA ILE A 152 -6.88 -7.73 -10.11
C ILE A 152 -8.28 -7.39 -9.66
N ILE A 153 -8.88 -6.36 -10.22
CA ILE A 153 -10.26 -5.98 -9.93
C ILE A 153 -11.17 -6.74 -10.91
N LYS A 154 -12.20 -7.36 -10.36
CA LYS A 154 -13.16 -8.15 -11.15
C LYS A 154 -14.45 -7.40 -11.41
#